data_f011df3e449cd55080d1ea8707c43729
#
_entry.id   f011df3e449cd55080d1ea8707c43729
#
_cell.length_a   1.000
_cell.length_b   1.000
_cell.length_c   1.000
_cell.angle_alpha   90.00
_cell.angle_beta   90.00
_cell.angle_gamma   90.00
#
_symmetry.space_group_name_H-M   'P 1'
#
loop_
_entity.id
_entity.type
_entity.pdbx_description
1 polymer ?
#
loop_
_entity_poly.entity_id
_entity_poly.type
_entity_poly.pdbx_seq_one_letter_code
_entity_poly.pdbx_strand_id
1 'polypeptide(L)' 'MKAVIGVGTNIGDRLQNIRDAKKAFGLVPETKVTEVSFVYETEPWGYDQQDNFLNCVMTVETNLFLRAFL' A
#
# COMPACT_ATOMS: atom_id res chain seq x y z
N MET A 1 -7.70 1.42 16.64
CA MET A 1 -8.45 1.85 15.44
C MET A 1 -7.91 1.11 14.23
N LYS A 2 -8.79 0.62 13.40
CA LYS A 2 -8.40 -0.03 12.15
C LYS A 2 -8.46 0.97 11.00
N ALA A 3 -7.50 0.88 10.09
CA ALA A 3 -7.50 1.62 8.84
C ALA A 3 -7.23 0.66 7.68
N VAL A 4 -7.87 0.92 6.55
CA VAL A 4 -7.65 0.16 5.31
C VAL A 4 -6.90 1.06 4.35
N ILE A 5 -5.77 0.57 3.86
CA ILE A 5 -4.86 1.34 3.03
C ILE A 5 -4.69 0.66 1.68
N GLY A 6 -5.00 1.37 0.61
CA GLY A 6 -4.71 0.92 -0.74
C GLY A 6 -3.31 1.37 -1.15
N VAL A 7 -2.54 0.45 -1.71
CA VAL A 7 -1.18 0.71 -2.20
C VAL A 7 -1.12 0.36 -3.67
N GLY A 8 -0.64 1.29 -4.49
CA GLY A 8 -0.49 1.06 -5.93
C GLY A 8 0.82 1.65 -6.43
N THR A 9 1.45 0.97 -7.37
CA THR A 9 2.71 1.41 -7.97
C THR A 9 2.82 0.90 -9.40
N ASN A 10 3.34 1.74 -10.30
CA ASN A 10 3.62 1.36 -11.69
C ASN A 10 5.02 1.78 -12.15
N ILE A 11 5.92 2.08 -11.22
CA ILE A 11 7.27 2.56 -11.51
C ILE A 11 8.30 1.62 -10.87
N GLY A 12 9.36 1.32 -11.61
CA GLY A 12 10.51 0.57 -11.11
C GLY A 12 10.18 -0.87 -10.72
N ASP A 13 10.76 -1.34 -9.65
CA ASP A 13 10.46 -2.67 -9.10
C ASP A 13 9.17 -2.60 -8.30
N ARG A 14 8.07 -2.86 -8.98
CA ARG A 14 6.72 -2.68 -8.43
C ARG A 14 6.47 -3.58 -7.23
N LEU A 15 6.90 -4.84 -7.28
CA LEU A 15 6.72 -5.76 -6.17
C LEU A 15 7.52 -5.34 -4.95
N GLN A 16 8.76 -4.89 -5.16
CA GLN A 16 9.58 -4.38 -4.08
C GLN A 16 9.00 -3.11 -3.46
N ASN A 17 8.43 -2.23 -4.28
CA ASN A 17 7.75 -1.02 -3.78
C ASN A 17 6.61 -1.37 -2.82
N ILE A 18 5.84 -2.40 -3.14
CA ILE A 18 4.76 -2.87 -2.26
C ILE A 18 5.33 -3.43 -0.95
N ARG A 19 6.40 -4.21 -1.02
CA ARG A 19 7.07 -4.74 0.18
C ARG A 19 7.62 -3.61 1.05
N ASP A 20 8.20 -2.59 0.43
CA ASP A 20 8.74 -1.43 1.14
C ASP A 20 7.62 -0.63 1.82
N ALA A 21 6.47 -0.48 1.17
CA ALA A 21 5.31 0.17 1.76
C ALA A 21 4.82 -0.57 3.00
N LYS A 22 4.70 -1.89 2.92
CA LYS A 22 4.31 -2.73 4.07
C LYS A 22 5.29 -2.55 5.23
N LYS A 23 6.58 -2.55 4.93
CA LYS A 23 7.63 -2.37 5.93
C LYS A 23 7.56 -1.00 6.57
N ALA A 24 7.33 0.05 5.76
CA ALA A 24 7.20 1.41 6.24
C ALA A 24 6.03 1.57 7.23
N PHE A 25 4.87 0.98 6.91
CA PHE A 25 3.72 1.01 7.82
C PHE A 25 4.01 0.25 9.11
N GLY A 26 4.75 -0.85 9.04
CA GLY A 26 5.16 -1.61 10.24
C GLY A 26 6.11 -0.85 11.15
N LEU A 27 6.78 0.19 10.63
CA LEU A 27 7.69 1.04 11.40
C LEU A 27 7.01 2.27 12.02
N VAL A 28 5.76 2.54 11.68
CA VAL A 28 5.00 3.64 12.29
C VAL A 28 4.72 3.29 13.75
N PRO A 29 5.02 4.19 14.71
CA PRO A 29 4.79 3.91 16.12
C PRO A 29 3.34 3.52 16.39
N GLU A 30 3.15 2.58 17.32
CA GLU A 30 1.83 2.12 17.78
C GLU A 30 0.92 1.62 16.66
N THR A 31 1.53 1.13 15.58
CA THR A 31 0.83 0.67 14.37
C THR A 31 1.31 -0.71 13.98
N LYS A 32 0.37 -1.57 13.61
CA LYS A 32 0.66 -2.93 13.20
C LYS A 32 -0.12 -3.26 11.93
N VAL A 33 0.57 -3.80 10.92
CA VAL A 33 -0.08 -4.36 9.73
C VAL A 33 -0.66 -5.71 10.12
N THR A 34 -1.97 -5.87 10.05
CA THR A 34 -2.67 -7.08 10.46
C THR A 34 -3.02 -7.99 9.31
N GLU A 35 -3.34 -7.42 8.15
CA GLU A 35 -3.69 -8.19 6.97
C GLU A 35 -3.13 -7.52 5.72
N VAL A 36 -2.76 -8.33 4.74
CA VAL A 36 -2.34 -7.87 3.41
C VAL A 36 -3.07 -8.72 2.39
N SER A 37 -3.74 -8.07 1.44
CA SER A 37 -4.39 -8.77 0.35
C SER A 37 -3.35 -9.38 -0.59
N PHE A 38 -3.78 -10.25 -1.49
CA PHE A 38 -2.95 -10.63 -2.62
C PHE A 38 -2.66 -9.39 -3.50
N VAL A 39 -1.58 -9.47 -4.26
CA VAL A 39 -1.21 -8.42 -5.21
C VAL A 39 -1.95 -8.68 -6.52
N TYR A 40 -2.54 -7.63 -7.09
CA TYR A 40 -3.23 -7.72 -8.36
C TYR A 40 -2.78 -6.59 -9.30
N GLU A 41 -2.93 -6.82 -10.58
CA GLU A 41 -2.46 -5.91 -11.62
C GLU A 41 -3.63 -5.20 -12.27
N THR A 42 -3.50 -3.89 -12.51
CA THR A 42 -4.51 -3.08 -13.17
C THR A 42 -3.88 -2.23 -14.26
N GLU A 43 -4.64 -1.94 -15.31
CA GLU A 43 -4.19 -1.08 -16.39
C GLU A 43 -4.21 0.38 -15.98
N PRO A 44 -3.24 1.21 -16.48
CA PRO A 44 -3.25 2.64 -16.21
C PRO A 44 -4.38 3.33 -16.99
N TRP A 45 -4.94 4.38 -16.39
CA TRP A 45 -5.98 5.18 -17.04
C TRP A 45 -5.38 6.16 -18.04
N GLY A 46 -5.87 6.12 -19.28
CA GLY A 46 -5.69 7.19 -20.25
C GLY A 46 -4.36 7.25 -21.00
N TYR A 47 -3.36 6.41 -20.66
CA TYR A 47 -2.05 6.42 -21.32
C TYR A 47 -1.58 5.01 -21.60
N ASP A 48 -1.48 4.66 -22.88
CA ASP A 48 -1.05 3.32 -23.33
C ASP A 48 0.43 3.03 -23.11
N GLN A 49 1.22 4.07 -22.76
CA GLN A 49 2.67 3.94 -22.63
C GLN A 49 3.17 3.78 -21.20
N GLN A 50 2.27 3.67 -20.25
CA GLN A 50 2.63 3.41 -18.86
C GLN A 50 2.54 1.93 -18.55
N ASP A 51 3.42 1.46 -17.67
CA ASP A 51 3.33 0.12 -17.12
C ASP A 51 2.04 -0.04 -16.31
N ASN A 52 1.55 -1.27 -16.24
CA ASN A 52 0.42 -1.59 -15.39
C ASN A 52 0.78 -1.39 -13.92
N PHE A 53 -0.22 -1.03 -13.14
CA PHE A 53 -0.09 -0.93 -11.69
C PHE A 53 -0.10 -2.31 -11.05
N LEU A 54 0.74 -2.50 -10.03
CA LEU A 54 0.51 -3.52 -9.02
C LEU A 54 -0.15 -2.87 -7.83
N ASN A 55 -1.17 -3.53 -7.29
CA ASN A 55 -1.98 -3.00 -6.20
C ASN A 55 -2.13 -4.05 -5.11
N CYS A 56 -2.25 -3.59 -3.88
CA CYS A 56 -2.72 -4.42 -2.78
C CYS A 56 -3.44 -3.57 -1.76
N VAL A 57 -4.16 -4.22 -0.87
CA VAL A 57 -4.85 -3.56 0.24
C VAL A 57 -4.25 -4.08 1.53
N MET A 58 -3.94 -3.18 2.44
CA MET A 58 -3.42 -3.52 3.76
C MET A 58 -4.38 -3.03 4.82
N THR A 59 -4.58 -3.83 5.86
CA THR A 59 -5.29 -3.42 7.06
C THR A 59 -4.28 -3.19 8.17
N VAL A 60 -4.37 -2.04 8.83
CA VAL A 60 -3.51 -1.72 9.96
C VAL A 60 -4.36 -1.50 11.21
N GLU A 61 -3.83 -1.91 12.34
CA GLU A 61 -4.33 -1.58 13.67
C GLU A 61 -3.42 -0.51 14.24
N THR A 62 -3.98 0.61 14.69
CA THR A 62 -3.19 1.73 15.16
C THR A 62 -3.86 2.45 16.32
N ASN A 63 -3.04 2.99 17.22
CA ASN A 63 -3.48 3.89 18.28
C ASN A 63 -3.31 5.36 17.89
N LEU A 64 -2.78 5.63 16.69
CA LEU A 64 -2.65 6.99 16.18
C LEU A 64 -3.98 7.50 15.63
N PHE A 65 -4.14 8.81 15.63
CA PHE A 65 -5.27 9.43 14.96
C PHE A 65 -5.12 9.29 13.45
N LEU A 66 -6.24 9.12 12.74
CA LEU A 66 -6.24 8.90 11.30
C LEU A 66 -5.44 9.98 10.54
N ARG A 67 -5.57 11.23 10.93
CA ARG A 67 -4.84 12.33 10.27
C ARG A 67 -3.31 12.23 10.36
N ALA A 68 -2.78 11.37 11.21
CA ALA A 68 -1.34 11.14 11.30
C ALA A 68 -0.79 10.43 10.04
N PHE A 69 -1.66 9.87 9.22
CA PHE A 69 -1.29 9.19 7.96
C PHE A 69 -1.47 10.09 6.73
N LEU A 70 -1.95 11.28 6.92
CA LEU A 70 -2.16 12.26 5.86
C LEU A 70 -1.02 13.27 5.84
#